data_5f115ba561311aa205e5d064ceb3a05e
#
_entry.id   5f115ba561311aa205e5d064ceb3a05e
#
_cell.length_a   1.000
_cell.length_b   1.000
_cell.length_c   1.000
_cell.angle_alpha   90.00
_cell.angle_beta   90.00
_cell.angle_gamma   90.00
#
_symmetry.space_group_name_H-M   'P 1'
#
loop_
_entity.id
_entity.type
_entity.pdbx_description
1 polymer ?
#
loop_
_entity_poly.entity_id
_entity_poly.type
_entity_poly.pdbx_seq_one_letter_code
_entity_poly.pdbx_strand_id
1 'polypeptide(L)'
;MFKLIRRFISLIFLAIIAIPGYFYAQVWWGAHYPVTRSSDYAVVMGAAQYDGRPSDALEARLEKAFQLYQNGLVKKIITVGAGAPGDRFTEASAGREWLITKGVPRKAAISIPIGRNTIDSTIGYVDYLKKLKVNEVVIVTDPYHCKRATYIATDKGVNATCAPVQRGPYSLDRKSTRLNSSHT
;
A
#
# COMPACT_ATOMS: atom_id res chain seq x y z
N MET A 1 2.44 -23.59 46.04
CA MET A 1 1.50 -22.58 45.52
C MET A 1 2.22 -21.33 45.02
N PHE A 2 3.02 -20.63 45.80
CA PHE A 2 3.77 -19.40 45.39
C PHE A 2 4.68 -19.57 44.17
N LYS A 3 5.39 -20.68 44.03
CA LYS A 3 6.27 -20.95 42.87
C LYS A 3 5.48 -21.09 41.56
N LEU A 4 4.29 -21.68 41.58
CA LEU A 4 3.41 -21.81 40.42
C LEU A 4 2.83 -20.45 40.00
N ILE A 5 2.37 -19.65 40.96
CA ILE A 5 1.85 -18.31 40.69
C ILE A 5 2.94 -17.42 40.10
N ARG A 6 4.16 -17.43 40.65
CA ARG A 6 5.29 -16.68 40.10
C ARG A 6 5.65 -17.09 38.66
N ARG A 7 5.63 -18.40 38.35
CA ARG A 7 5.85 -18.89 36.99
C ARG A 7 4.75 -18.42 36.04
N PHE A 8 3.49 -18.50 36.46
CA PHE A 8 2.36 -18.03 35.65
C PHE A 8 2.44 -16.54 35.34
N ILE A 9 2.76 -15.71 36.36
CA ILE A 9 2.97 -14.25 36.18
C ILE A 9 4.13 -14.00 35.20
N SER A 10 5.25 -14.73 35.34
CA SER A 10 6.40 -14.59 34.44
C SER A 10 6.04 -14.96 32.99
N LEU A 11 5.22 -15.98 32.76
CA LEU A 11 4.76 -16.36 31.43
C LEU A 11 3.86 -15.31 30.81
N ILE A 12 2.94 -14.73 31.59
CA ILE A 12 2.09 -13.63 31.13
C ILE A 12 2.95 -12.41 30.75
N PHE A 13 3.91 -12.05 31.59
CA PHE A 13 4.81 -10.93 31.33
C PHE A 13 5.65 -11.17 30.06
N LEU A 14 6.16 -12.40 29.90
CA LEU A 14 6.88 -12.79 28.68
C LEU A 14 5.98 -12.67 27.42
N ALA A 15 4.73 -13.14 27.51
CA ALA A 15 3.79 -13.06 26.40
C ALA A 15 3.45 -11.60 26.02
N ILE A 16 3.29 -10.72 27.02
CA ILE A 16 3.03 -9.28 26.80
C ILE A 16 4.16 -8.60 26.03
N ILE A 17 5.41 -9.06 26.17
CA ILE A 17 6.56 -8.52 25.44
C ILE A 17 6.77 -9.25 24.11
N ALA A 18 6.68 -10.58 24.12
CA ALA A 18 7.01 -11.40 22.95
C ALA A 18 6.00 -11.22 21.82
N ILE A 19 4.70 -11.10 22.11
CA ILE A 19 3.66 -10.97 21.09
C ILE A 19 3.81 -9.64 20.31
N PRO A 20 3.87 -8.45 20.96
CA PRO A 20 4.12 -7.21 20.23
C PRO A 20 5.47 -7.20 19.51
N GLY A 21 6.53 -7.74 20.14
CA GLY A 21 7.86 -7.87 19.54
C GLY A 21 7.84 -8.70 18.26
N TYR A 22 7.12 -9.80 18.24
CA TYR A 22 6.94 -10.63 17.04
C TYR A 22 6.24 -9.86 15.91
N PHE A 23 5.12 -9.16 16.20
CA PHE A 23 4.42 -8.37 15.20
C PHE A 23 5.27 -7.19 14.69
N TYR A 24 5.99 -6.53 15.59
CA TYR A 24 6.92 -5.48 15.20
C TYR A 24 8.01 -6.00 14.24
N ALA A 25 8.64 -7.13 14.59
CA ALA A 25 9.65 -7.76 13.73
C ALA A 25 9.10 -8.14 12.35
N GLN A 26 7.86 -8.65 12.29
CA GLN A 26 7.20 -8.96 11.02
C GLN A 26 6.99 -7.74 10.12
N VAL A 27 6.51 -6.63 10.71
CA VAL A 27 6.30 -5.37 9.98
C VAL A 27 7.64 -4.78 9.54
N TRP A 28 8.63 -4.78 10.44
CA TRP A 28 9.98 -4.28 10.16
C TRP A 28 10.64 -5.06 9.03
N TRP A 29 10.58 -6.40 9.07
CA TRP A 29 11.13 -7.25 8.04
C TRP A 29 10.47 -7.02 6.68
N GLY A 30 9.13 -6.99 6.63
CA GLY A 30 8.38 -6.74 5.41
C GLY A 30 8.63 -5.35 4.81
N ALA A 31 8.97 -4.35 5.64
CA ALA A 31 9.33 -3.02 5.18
C ALA A 31 10.74 -2.95 4.56
N HIS A 32 11.70 -3.70 5.10
CA HIS A 32 13.11 -3.65 4.67
C HIS A 32 13.45 -4.68 3.59
N TYR A 33 12.75 -5.81 3.55
CA TYR A 33 12.99 -6.90 2.61
C TYR A 33 11.72 -7.24 1.80
N PRO A 34 11.24 -6.30 0.99
CA PRO A 34 10.04 -6.54 0.19
C PRO A 34 10.32 -7.57 -0.90
N VAL A 35 9.40 -8.50 -1.07
CA VAL A 35 9.41 -9.44 -2.19
C VAL A 35 8.43 -8.91 -3.24
N THR A 36 8.96 -8.25 -4.26
CA THR A 36 8.16 -7.80 -5.41
C THR A 36 8.28 -8.82 -6.53
N ARG A 37 7.15 -9.37 -6.96
CA ARG A 37 7.05 -10.24 -8.13
C ARG A 37 6.38 -9.50 -9.26
N SER A 38 6.62 -9.91 -10.52
CA SER A 38 5.84 -9.43 -11.65
C SER A 38 4.38 -9.90 -11.53
N SER A 39 3.44 -9.08 -11.97
CA SER A 39 2.02 -9.40 -12.02
C SER A 39 1.36 -8.60 -13.14
N ASP A 40 0.20 -9.03 -13.62
CA ASP A 40 -0.54 -8.23 -14.60
C ASP A 40 -1.05 -6.90 -14.02
N TYR A 41 -1.26 -6.83 -12.70
CA TYR A 41 -1.84 -5.67 -12.04
C TYR A 41 -0.99 -5.17 -10.87
N ALA A 42 -0.80 -3.84 -10.80
CA ALA A 42 -0.44 -3.15 -9.58
C ALA A 42 -1.67 -2.46 -8.97
N VAL A 43 -1.77 -2.44 -7.65
CA VAL A 43 -2.78 -1.67 -6.91
C VAL A 43 -2.07 -0.60 -6.09
N VAL A 44 -2.37 0.66 -6.38
CA VAL A 44 -1.90 1.81 -5.60
C VAL A 44 -2.90 2.09 -4.50
N MET A 45 -2.48 1.90 -3.24
CA MET A 45 -3.31 2.22 -2.08
C MET A 45 -3.49 3.73 -1.97
N GLY A 46 -4.72 4.15 -1.72
CA GLY A 46 -5.09 5.56 -1.58
C GLY A 46 -4.33 6.27 -0.46
N ALA A 47 -4.18 7.56 -0.64
CA ALA A 47 -3.76 8.56 0.34
C ALA A 47 -4.45 9.88 -0.03
N ALA A 48 -4.28 10.93 0.76
CA ALA A 48 -5.00 12.18 0.53
C ALA A 48 -4.82 12.75 -0.89
N GLN A 49 -5.82 13.46 -1.36
CA GLN A 49 -5.79 14.29 -2.57
C GLN A 49 -6.34 15.69 -2.25
N TYR A 50 -5.96 16.68 -3.03
CA TYR A 50 -6.35 18.08 -2.87
C TYR A 50 -6.91 18.58 -4.19
N ASP A 51 -8.24 18.57 -4.31
CA ASP A 51 -8.99 19.00 -5.47
C ASP A 51 -8.49 18.40 -6.81
N GLY A 52 -8.31 17.07 -6.81
CA GLY A 52 -7.85 16.30 -7.96
C GLY A 52 -6.33 16.17 -8.09
N ARG A 53 -5.55 16.86 -7.24
CA ARG A 53 -4.09 16.73 -7.18
C ARG A 53 -3.70 15.74 -6.08
N PRO A 54 -2.92 14.70 -6.39
CA PRO A 54 -2.40 13.80 -5.37
C PRO A 54 -1.58 14.53 -4.30
N SER A 55 -1.70 14.13 -3.05
CA SER A 55 -0.76 14.52 -1.99
C SER A 55 0.62 13.91 -2.26
N ASP A 56 1.67 14.44 -1.62
CA ASP A 56 3.05 13.93 -1.74
C ASP A 56 3.13 12.41 -1.46
N ALA A 57 2.32 11.92 -0.50
CA ALA A 57 2.26 10.51 -0.17
C ALA A 57 1.62 9.68 -1.29
N LEU A 58 0.52 10.16 -1.87
CA LEU A 58 -0.12 9.49 -3.00
C LEU A 58 0.75 9.56 -4.25
N GLU A 59 1.36 10.70 -4.53
CA GLU A 59 2.26 10.89 -5.67
C GLU A 59 3.46 9.93 -5.59
N ALA A 60 4.08 9.78 -4.43
CA ALA A 60 5.19 8.84 -4.23
C ALA A 60 4.78 7.38 -4.53
N ARG A 61 3.56 6.98 -4.16
CA ARG A 61 3.01 5.65 -4.50
C ARG A 61 2.73 5.51 -6.00
N LEU A 62 2.17 6.55 -6.62
CA LEU A 62 1.91 6.58 -8.06
C LEU A 62 3.21 6.51 -8.87
N GLU A 63 4.22 7.25 -8.47
CA GLU A 63 5.56 7.20 -9.10
C GLU A 63 6.17 5.80 -9.01
N LYS A 64 6.06 5.13 -7.86
CA LYS A 64 6.51 3.74 -7.72
C LYS A 64 5.75 2.78 -8.63
N ALA A 65 4.44 2.91 -8.74
CA ALA A 65 3.63 2.10 -9.64
C ALA A 65 3.94 2.36 -11.11
N PHE A 66 4.19 3.62 -11.47
CA PHE A 66 4.61 4.02 -12.80
C PHE A 66 5.96 3.40 -13.18
N GLN A 67 6.95 3.40 -12.28
CA GLN A 67 8.23 2.71 -12.49
C GLN A 67 8.04 1.20 -12.73
N LEU A 68 7.17 0.53 -11.97
CA LEU A 68 6.85 -0.88 -12.20
C LEU A 68 6.25 -1.11 -13.59
N TYR A 69 5.37 -0.22 -14.03
CA TYR A 69 4.77 -0.26 -15.36
C TYR A 69 5.81 -0.04 -16.47
N GLN A 70 6.66 0.98 -16.35
CA GLN A 70 7.73 1.27 -17.31
C GLN A 70 8.72 0.12 -17.45
N ASN A 71 9.03 -0.56 -16.34
CA ASN A 71 9.93 -1.71 -16.31
C ASN A 71 9.26 -3.03 -16.78
N GLY A 72 7.99 -2.99 -17.20
CA GLY A 72 7.25 -4.16 -17.67
C GLY A 72 6.91 -5.17 -16.57
N LEU A 73 7.08 -4.81 -15.28
CA LEU A 73 6.75 -5.67 -14.15
C LEU A 73 5.24 -5.76 -13.90
N VAL A 74 4.48 -4.77 -14.38
CA VAL A 74 3.02 -4.77 -14.36
C VAL A 74 2.47 -4.24 -15.68
N LYS A 75 1.28 -4.71 -16.09
CA LYS A 75 0.63 -4.31 -17.36
C LYS A 75 -0.46 -3.26 -17.15
N LYS A 76 -1.05 -3.22 -15.97
CA LYS A 76 -2.12 -2.28 -15.59
C LYS A 76 -1.96 -1.80 -14.17
N ILE A 77 -2.42 -0.58 -13.92
CA ILE A 77 -2.37 0.04 -12.59
C ILE A 77 -3.80 0.36 -12.16
N ILE A 78 -4.17 -0.15 -11.00
CA ILE A 78 -5.43 0.16 -10.31
C ILE A 78 -5.12 1.18 -9.22
N THR A 79 -5.83 2.29 -9.20
CA THR A 79 -5.81 3.26 -8.11
C THR A 79 -7.06 3.10 -7.26
N VAL A 80 -6.93 3.04 -5.94
CA VAL A 80 -8.07 2.87 -5.03
C VAL A 80 -8.16 4.01 -4.03
N GLY A 81 -9.35 4.20 -3.47
CA GLY A 81 -9.63 5.18 -2.44
C GLY A 81 -10.77 6.10 -2.82
N ALA A 82 -11.69 6.32 -1.87
CA ALA A 82 -12.78 7.26 -1.98
C ALA A 82 -12.30 8.70 -1.73
N GLY A 83 -13.14 9.67 -2.01
CA GLY A 83 -12.97 11.06 -1.54
C GLY A 83 -13.52 11.24 -0.13
N ALA A 84 -13.21 12.36 0.51
CA ALA A 84 -13.93 12.82 1.68
C ALA A 84 -15.36 13.25 1.29
N PRO A 85 -16.30 13.29 2.23
CA PRO A 85 -17.65 13.80 1.94
C PRO A 85 -17.58 15.23 1.39
N GLY A 86 -18.17 15.45 0.22
CA GLY A 86 -18.15 16.74 -0.47
C GLY A 86 -17.01 16.95 -1.44
N ASP A 87 -16.03 16.05 -1.50
CA ASP A 87 -14.94 16.12 -2.49
C ASP A 87 -15.47 15.90 -3.92
N ARG A 88 -14.98 16.75 -4.84
CA ARG A 88 -15.26 16.59 -6.28
C ARG A 88 -14.48 15.43 -6.89
N PHE A 89 -13.36 15.06 -6.30
CA PHE A 89 -12.46 14.01 -6.77
C PHE A 89 -12.23 12.97 -5.67
N THR A 90 -12.04 11.73 -6.09
CA THR A 90 -11.58 10.65 -5.21
C THR A 90 -10.08 10.49 -5.31
N GLU A 91 -9.45 9.88 -4.31
CA GLU A 91 -8.04 9.51 -4.35
C GLU A 91 -7.75 8.62 -5.58
N ALA A 92 -8.66 7.69 -5.87
CA ALA A 92 -8.57 6.83 -7.03
C ALA A 92 -8.64 7.60 -8.36
N SER A 93 -9.55 8.57 -8.50
CA SER A 93 -9.66 9.35 -9.73
C SER A 93 -8.46 10.28 -9.93
N ALA A 94 -8.02 10.97 -8.87
CA ALA A 94 -6.83 11.83 -8.90
C ALA A 94 -5.58 11.04 -9.28
N GLY A 95 -5.40 9.85 -8.69
CA GLY A 95 -4.28 8.97 -9.02
C GLY A 95 -4.31 8.46 -10.45
N ARG A 96 -5.48 8.08 -10.94
CA ARG A 96 -5.64 7.66 -12.35
C ARG A 96 -5.29 8.76 -13.34
N GLU A 97 -5.80 9.96 -13.14
CA GLU A 97 -5.50 11.08 -14.06
C GLU A 97 -4.01 11.44 -14.00
N TRP A 98 -3.38 11.43 -12.82
CA TRP A 98 -1.94 11.61 -12.71
C TRP A 98 -1.14 10.58 -13.52
N LEU A 99 -1.50 9.30 -13.47
CA LEU A 99 -0.86 8.24 -14.27
C LEU A 99 -1.02 8.49 -15.78
N ILE A 100 -2.20 8.95 -16.21
CA ILE A 100 -2.46 9.29 -17.62
C ILE A 100 -1.61 10.48 -18.07
N THR A 101 -1.42 11.51 -17.24
CA THR A 101 -0.53 12.65 -17.56
C THR A 101 0.93 12.22 -17.69
N LYS A 102 1.35 11.14 -16.99
CA LYS A 102 2.69 10.55 -17.12
C LYS A 102 2.83 9.62 -18.32
N GLY A 103 1.79 9.42 -19.10
CA GLY A 103 1.82 8.61 -20.34
C GLY A 103 1.32 7.17 -20.19
N VAL A 104 0.74 6.79 -19.05
CA VAL A 104 0.06 5.50 -18.93
C VAL A 104 -1.22 5.53 -19.77
N PRO A 105 -1.43 4.59 -20.70
CA PRO A 105 -2.64 4.55 -21.51
C PRO A 105 -3.91 4.46 -20.65
N ARG A 106 -4.97 5.17 -21.03
CA ARG A 106 -6.26 5.18 -20.29
C ARG A 106 -6.80 3.77 -20.01
N LYS A 107 -6.58 2.82 -20.92
CA LYS A 107 -6.98 1.40 -20.77
C LYS A 107 -6.14 0.63 -19.74
N ALA A 108 -4.96 1.13 -19.40
CA ALA A 108 -4.06 0.53 -18.43
C ALA A 108 -4.15 1.19 -17.04
N ALA A 109 -4.73 2.39 -16.94
CA ALA A 109 -4.97 3.10 -15.68
C ALA A 109 -6.45 2.95 -15.27
N ILE A 110 -6.70 2.25 -14.17
CA ILE A 110 -8.05 1.89 -13.70
C ILE A 110 -8.28 2.58 -12.35
N SER A 111 -9.43 3.24 -12.19
CA SER A 111 -9.85 3.86 -10.92
C SER A 111 -10.95 3.04 -10.27
N ILE A 112 -10.78 2.70 -9.00
CA ILE A 112 -11.80 2.08 -8.16
C ILE A 112 -12.05 3.01 -6.97
N PRO A 113 -13.04 3.92 -7.06
CA PRO A 113 -13.28 4.97 -6.07
C PRO A 113 -14.04 4.44 -4.84
N ILE A 114 -13.56 3.33 -4.28
CA ILE A 114 -14.20 2.63 -3.16
C ILE A 114 -13.19 2.55 -2.01
N GLY A 115 -13.73 2.68 -0.79
CA GLY A 115 -13.00 2.47 0.46
C GLY A 115 -12.39 3.75 1.03
N ARG A 116 -12.72 4.01 2.30
CA ARG A 116 -12.12 5.07 3.15
C ARG A 116 -11.11 4.52 4.13
N ASN A 117 -10.92 3.22 4.13
CA ASN A 117 -9.94 2.51 4.93
C ASN A 117 -9.32 1.37 4.11
N THR A 118 -8.29 0.73 4.66
CA THR A 118 -7.55 -0.33 3.98
C THR A 118 -8.43 -1.54 3.64
N ILE A 119 -9.36 -1.91 4.51
CA ILE A 119 -10.22 -3.10 4.33
C ILE A 119 -11.19 -2.87 3.18
N ASP A 120 -11.94 -1.76 3.20
CA ASP A 120 -12.92 -1.45 2.16
C ASP A 120 -12.27 -1.27 0.79
N SER A 121 -11.12 -0.58 0.75
CA SER A 121 -10.34 -0.44 -0.49
C SER A 121 -9.88 -1.81 -1.01
N THR A 122 -9.47 -2.71 -0.11
CA THR A 122 -9.06 -4.07 -0.50
C THR A 122 -10.22 -4.87 -1.05
N ILE A 123 -11.38 -4.83 -0.42
CA ILE A 123 -12.59 -5.49 -0.93
C ILE A 123 -12.90 -4.99 -2.34
N GLY A 124 -12.87 -3.69 -2.56
CA GLY A 124 -13.19 -3.08 -3.87
C GLY A 124 -12.30 -3.61 -5.00
N TYR A 125 -10.97 -3.62 -4.83
CA TYR A 125 -10.11 -4.11 -5.90
C TYR A 125 -10.05 -5.64 -5.99
N VAL A 126 -10.20 -6.37 -4.88
CA VAL A 126 -10.26 -7.83 -4.90
C VAL A 126 -11.50 -8.32 -5.65
N ASP A 127 -12.66 -7.72 -5.43
CA ASP A 127 -13.87 -8.05 -6.17
C ASP A 127 -13.72 -7.77 -7.67
N TYR A 128 -13.03 -6.68 -8.03
CA TYR A 128 -12.70 -6.38 -9.41
C TYR A 128 -11.77 -7.44 -10.02
N LEU A 129 -10.68 -7.81 -9.32
CA LEU A 129 -9.71 -8.80 -9.80
C LEU A 129 -10.34 -10.20 -9.93
N LYS A 130 -11.20 -10.60 -8.98
CA LYS A 130 -11.93 -11.88 -9.04
C LYS A 130 -12.84 -12.00 -10.26
N LYS A 131 -13.55 -10.92 -10.63
CA LYS A 131 -14.35 -10.89 -11.86
C LYS A 131 -13.51 -11.12 -13.12
N LEU A 132 -12.24 -10.72 -13.09
CA LEU A 132 -11.27 -10.93 -14.17
C LEU A 132 -10.51 -12.26 -14.05
N LYS A 133 -10.79 -13.07 -13.01
CA LYS A 133 -10.08 -14.32 -12.69
C LYS A 133 -8.58 -14.09 -12.45
N VAL A 134 -8.21 -12.95 -11.89
CA VAL A 134 -6.84 -12.58 -11.54
C VAL A 134 -6.62 -12.91 -10.08
N ASN A 135 -5.60 -13.74 -9.81
CA ASN A 135 -5.31 -14.27 -8.46
C ASN A 135 -4.04 -13.67 -7.84
N GLU A 136 -3.31 -12.83 -8.57
CA GLU A 136 -2.06 -12.24 -8.10
C GLU A 136 -2.02 -10.74 -8.37
N VAL A 137 -1.43 -9.99 -7.42
CA VAL A 137 -1.34 -8.53 -7.51
C VAL A 137 -0.10 -8.01 -6.81
N VAL A 138 0.45 -6.90 -7.31
CA VAL A 138 1.47 -6.11 -6.61
C VAL A 138 0.79 -4.92 -5.95
N ILE A 139 0.88 -4.81 -4.63
CA ILE A 139 0.36 -3.67 -3.88
C ILE A 139 1.47 -2.63 -3.74
N VAL A 140 1.18 -1.38 -4.08
CA VAL A 140 2.08 -0.24 -3.91
C VAL A 140 1.56 0.62 -2.76
N THR A 141 2.36 0.72 -1.71
CA THR A 141 2.01 1.47 -0.50
C THR A 141 3.28 1.83 0.29
N ASP A 142 3.12 2.46 1.46
CA ASP A 142 4.26 2.78 2.32
C ASP A 142 4.85 1.51 2.96
N PRO A 143 6.17 1.49 3.26
CA PRO A 143 6.86 0.29 3.75
C PRO A 143 6.16 -0.39 4.93
N TYR A 144 5.78 0.37 5.95
CA TYR A 144 5.13 -0.17 7.15
C TYR A 144 3.67 -0.59 6.95
N HIS A 145 3.06 -0.19 5.83
CA HIS A 145 1.73 -0.62 5.42
C HIS A 145 1.73 -1.94 4.63
N CYS A 146 2.86 -2.33 4.05
CA CYS A 146 2.99 -3.50 3.18
C CYS A 146 2.41 -4.77 3.82
N LYS A 147 2.84 -5.08 5.04
CA LYS A 147 2.41 -6.32 5.71
C LYS A 147 0.90 -6.37 5.93
N ARG A 148 0.30 -5.24 6.36
CA ARG A 148 -1.15 -5.16 6.55
C ARG A 148 -1.92 -5.30 5.24
N ALA A 149 -1.49 -4.58 4.20
CA ALA A 149 -2.18 -4.58 2.92
C ALA A 149 -2.13 -5.95 2.24
N THR A 150 -0.95 -6.61 2.23
CA THR A 150 -0.80 -7.95 1.65
C THR A 150 -1.58 -9.00 2.46
N TYR A 151 -1.57 -8.92 3.78
CA TYR A 151 -2.33 -9.83 4.62
C TYR A 151 -3.82 -9.78 4.33
N ILE A 152 -4.41 -8.57 4.29
CA ILE A 152 -5.85 -8.40 4.01
C ILE A 152 -6.19 -8.91 2.59
N ALA A 153 -5.36 -8.62 1.58
CA ALA A 153 -5.60 -9.10 0.22
C ALA A 153 -5.59 -10.63 0.13
N THR A 154 -4.61 -11.26 0.78
CA THR A 154 -4.50 -12.72 0.82
C THR A 154 -5.67 -13.36 1.57
N ASP A 155 -6.09 -12.77 2.71
CA ASP A 155 -7.30 -13.19 3.44
C ASP A 155 -8.56 -13.11 2.57
N LYS A 156 -8.63 -12.13 1.68
CA LYS A 156 -9.73 -11.99 0.70
C LYS A 156 -9.55 -12.84 -0.56
N GLY A 157 -8.51 -13.67 -0.66
CA GLY A 157 -8.32 -14.67 -1.71
C GLY A 157 -7.57 -14.19 -2.95
N VAL A 158 -6.75 -13.13 -2.85
CA VAL A 158 -5.83 -12.69 -3.90
C VAL A 158 -4.41 -12.68 -3.34
N ASN A 159 -3.51 -13.45 -3.95
CA ASN A 159 -2.11 -13.45 -3.57
C ASN A 159 -1.49 -12.08 -3.82
N ALA A 160 -0.95 -11.46 -2.79
CA ALA A 160 -0.42 -10.12 -2.89
C ALA A 160 1.06 -10.07 -2.49
N THR A 161 1.86 -9.44 -3.33
CA THR A 161 3.21 -8.97 -2.97
C THR A 161 3.20 -7.46 -2.79
N CYS A 162 4.23 -6.91 -2.16
CA CYS A 162 4.31 -5.47 -1.94
C CYS A 162 5.53 -4.87 -2.62
N ALA A 163 5.31 -3.73 -3.28
CA ALA A 163 6.35 -2.84 -3.77
C ALA A 163 6.30 -1.54 -2.94
N PRO A 164 7.06 -1.44 -1.85
CA PRO A 164 7.05 -0.27 -0.99
C PRO A 164 7.61 0.96 -1.69
N VAL A 165 7.12 2.13 -1.29
CA VAL A 165 7.66 3.42 -1.71
C VAL A 165 9.07 3.57 -1.17
N GLN A 166 10.04 3.90 -2.01
CA GLN A 166 11.44 4.10 -1.60
C GLN A 166 11.76 5.57 -1.29
N ARG A 167 11.01 6.51 -1.87
CA ARG A 167 11.14 7.95 -1.66
C ARG A 167 9.77 8.54 -1.35
N GLY A 168 9.73 9.57 -0.53
CA GLY A 168 8.48 10.22 -0.12
C GLY A 168 8.39 10.43 1.39
N PRO A 169 7.34 11.08 1.88
CA PRO A 169 7.23 11.51 3.29
C PRO A 169 7.21 10.34 4.29
N TYR A 170 6.79 9.15 3.86
CA TYR A 170 6.69 7.95 4.71
C TYR A 170 7.63 6.82 4.26
N SER A 171 8.64 7.12 3.44
CA SER A 171 9.66 6.14 3.03
C SER A 171 10.67 5.87 4.16
N LEU A 172 11.40 4.76 4.06
CA LEU A 172 12.49 4.44 4.99
C LEU A 172 13.68 5.39 4.84
N ASP A 173 13.89 5.92 3.65
CA ASP A 173 14.97 6.87 3.35
C ASP A 173 14.47 8.33 3.37
N ARG A 174 14.42 8.92 4.56
CA ARG A 174 14.04 10.33 4.77
C ARG A 174 15.11 11.33 4.34
N LYS A 175 16.35 10.92 4.11
CA LYS A 175 17.46 11.86 3.82
C LYS A 175 17.34 12.52 2.45
N SER A 176 16.75 11.85 1.46
CA SER A 176 16.64 12.41 0.11
C SER A 176 15.54 13.47 -0.04
N THR A 177 14.54 13.49 0.85
CA THR A 177 13.41 14.43 0.73
C THR A 177 13.71 15.83 1.25
N ARG A 178 14.67 15.97 2.19
CA ARG A 178 15.04 17.27 2.77
C ARG A 178 15.96 18.12 1.87
N LEU A 179 16.64 17.51 0.91
CA LEU A 179 17.57 18.22 0.03
C LEU A 179 16.90 18.93 -1.16
N ASN A 180 15.63 18.58 -1.50
CA ASN A 180 14.91 19.21 -2.60
C ASN A 180 14.01 20.39 -2.18
N SER A 181 13.84 20.66 -0.90
CA SER A 181 13.01 21.79 -0.41
C SER A 181 13.78 23.07 -0.13
N SER A 182 15.09 23.11 -0.42
CA SER A 182 15.95 24.29 -0.20
C SER A 182 16.31 25.05 -1.49
N HIS A 183 15.68 24.73 -2.63
CA HIS A 183 15.87 25.46 -3.89
C HIS A 183 14.52 25.77 -4.51
N THR A 184 13.79 26.69 -3.90
CA THR A 184 12.78 27.55 -4.57
C THR A 184 12.68 28.85 -3.78
#